data_f86a4d59e647bc212ff47793c7f0a5bc
#
_entry.id   f86a4d59e647bc212ff47793c7f0a5bc
#
_cell.length_a   1.000
_cell.length_b   1.000
_cell.length_c   1.000
_cell.angle_alpha   90.00
_cell.angle_beta   90.00
_cell.angle_gamma   90.00
#
_symmetry.space_group_name_H-M   'P 1'
#
loop_
_entity.id
_entity.type
_entity.pdbx_description
1 polymer ?
#
loop_
_entity_poly.entity_id
_entity_poly.type
_entity_poly.pdbx_seq_one_letter_code
_entity_poly.pdbx_strand_id
1 'polypeptide(L)'
;GTAKDRDLMNALPHLLVEGCLCSMVAVRAAKCYIYIRGEYIEPWKSVQKAINEAYAAGFLGKNVLGSGLDFDIYTHLGAGAYECGEESALMSSLMGERGMPRLKPPAAPLPMISGVWKRPSVVNNVETAATIPAILELGGAKYAEIGVGSPRSRGTKLFSVSGHVNKPGIYEIVLGTPFSEVLDIAGGVRDGHQLKTYIPGGSSMGFAPPTPLDYPFDYEGIPQNTQTLGLGSGGLMIFDETTDVFKVTHRLVDFYHHESCGKCTPCREGLDWLSKIYARIASGGGREQDIDLIWDICDSIRGKSFCALGEGAIWPVMTSLRLFRHEYLSYIHHGRNTYSEAGHLGA
;
A
#
# COMPACT_ATOMS: atom_id res chain seq x y z
N GLY A 1 -4.13 -3.15 3.51
CA GLY A 1 -3.11 -2.21 3.90
C GLY A 1 -1.98 -2.87 4.68
N THR A 2 -0.95 -2.11 4.92
CA THR A 2 0.20 -2.54 5.71
C THR A 2 0.20 -1.85 7.08
N ALA A 3 0.71 -2.53 8.10
CA ALA A 3 0.86 -1.99 9.45
C ALA A 3 2.23 -1.33 9.71
N LYS A 4 3.14 -1.31 8.72
CA LYS A 4 4.52 -0.84 8.87
C LYS A 4 4.64 0.59 9.43
N ASP A 5 3.85 1.53 8.90
CA ASP A 5 3.91 2.94 9.31
C ASP A 5 3.31 3.14 10.70
N ARG A 6 2.28 2.37 11.07
CA ARG A 6 1.70 2.35 12.42
C ARG A 6 2.76 1.97 13.47
N ASP A 7 3.45 0.86 13.21
CA ASP A 7 4.40 0.31 14.18
C ASP A 7 5.67 1.16 14.24
N LEU A 8 6.09 1.74 13.12
CA LEU A 8 7.20 2.70 13.08
C LEU A 8 6.89 3.95 13.93
N MET A 9 5.70 4.54 13.77
CA MET A 9 5.26 5.69 14.55
C MET A 9 5.15 5.39 16.06
N ASN A 10 4.77 4.14 16.42
CA ASN A 10 4.71 3.73 17.82
C ASN A 10 6.09 3.46 18.42
N ALA A 11 6.97 2.75 17.70
CA ALA A 11 8.25 2.28 18.20
C ALA A 11 9.35 3.35 18.10
N LEU A 12 9.35 4.13 17.01
CA LEU A 12 10.44 5.06 16.66
C LEU A 12 9.92 6.45 16.27
N PRO A 13 9.04 7.09 17.06
CA PRO A 13 8.45 8.38 16.71
C PRO A 13 9.49 9.51 16.60
N HIS A 14 10.57 9.47 17.39
CA HIS A 14 11.65 10.47 17.32
C HIS A 14 12.44 10.35 16.02
N LEU A 15 12.68 9.13 15.52
CA LEU A 15 13.35 8.92 14.23
C LEU A 15 12.55 9.54 13.07
N LEU A 16 11.20 9.43 13.13
CA LEU A 16 10.33 10.09 12.18
C LEU A 16 10.43 11.62 12.27
N VAL A 17 10.42 12.20 13.49
CA VAL A 17 10.54 13.64 13.71
C VAL A 17 11.89 14.16 13.19
N GLU A 18 12.98 13.45 13.46
CA GLU A 18 14.32 13.75 12.95
C GLU A 18 14.36 13.71 11.41
N GLY A 19 13.82 12.65 10.80
CA GLY A 19 13.77 12.55 9.34
C GLY A 19 12.93 13.64 8.68
N CYS A 20 11.83 14.05 9.31
CA CYS A 20 11.06 15.22 8.88
C CYS A 20 11.89 16.49 8.96
N LEU A 21 12.61 16.73 10.07
CA LEU A 21 13.46 17.90 10.22
C LEU A 21 14.59 17.92 9.18
N CYS A 22 15.28 16.82 8.97
CA CYS A 22 16.28 16.68 7.91
C CYS A 22 15.72 17.02 6.52
N SER A 23 14.53 16.51 6.23
CA SER A 23 13.84 16.83 4.97
C SER A 23 13.52 18.31 4.86
N MET A 24 13.01 18.94 5.94
CA MET A 24 12.71 20.38 5.96
C MET A 24 13.95 21.22 5.68
N VAL A 25 15.09 20.87 6.28
CA VAL A 25 16.37 21.55 6.01
C VAL A 25 16.75 21.42 4.52
N ALA A 26 16.67 20.22 3.98
CA ALA A 26 17.06 19.94 2.59
C ALA A 26 16.22 20.72 1.57
N VAL A 27 14.91 20.79 1.76
CA VAL A 27 13.98 21.48 0.85
C VAL A 27 13.69 22.92 1.26
N ARG A 28 14.31 23.43 2.32
CA ARG A 28 14.10 24.77 2.91
C ARG A 28 12.64 25.03 3.30
N ALA A 29 11.95 24.03 3.83
CA ALA A 29 10.61 24.15 4.36
C ALA A 29 10.64 24.59 5.83
N ALA A 30 9.84 25.58 6.20
CA ALA A 30 9.72 26.00 7.59
C ALA A 30 8.65 25.22 8.37
N LYS A 31 7.76 24.51 7.67
CA LYS A 31 6.64 23.77 8.28
C LYS A 31 6.50 22.37 7.69
N CYS A 32 6.21 21.41 8.56
CA CYS A 32 5.86 20.03 8.20
C CYS A 32 4.53 19.63 8.86
N TYR A 33 3.73 18.87 8.14
CA TYR A 33 2.50 18.28 8.66
C TYR A 33 2.58 16.77 8.53
N ILE A 34 2.55 16.05 9.64
CA ILE A 34 2.46 14.60 9.66
C ILE A 34 0.98 14.23 9.65
N TYR A 35 0.49 13.82 8.47
CA TYR A 35 -0.90 13.40 8.28
C TYR A 35 -1.04 11.93 8.68
N ILE A 36 -1.87 11.67 9.67
CA ILE A 36 -2.09 10.33 10.24
C ILE A 36 -3.55 9.94 10.04
N ARG A 37 -3.83 8.72 9.57
CA ARG A 37 -5.21 8.25 9.39
C ARG A 37 -5.96 8.22 10.72
N GLY A 38 -7.28 8.50 10.66
CA GLY A 38 -8.12 8.70 11.83
C GLY A 38 -8.15 7.56 12.84
N GLU A 39 -7.95 6.32 12.40
CA GLU A 39 -7.95 5.12 13.24
C GLU A 39 -6.68 4.94 14.07
N TYR A 40 -5.60 5.68 13.76
CA TYR A 40 -4.29 5.53 14.40
C TYR A 40 -4.11 6.47 15.58
N ILE A 41 -4.98 6.38 16.58
CA ILE A 41 -4.98 7.25 17.78
C ILE A 41 -3.71 7.07 18.60
N GLU A 42 -3.28 5.83 18.89
CA GLU A 42 -2.06 5.61 19.68
C GLU A 42 -0.78 6.04 18.93
N PRO A 43 -0.59 5.69 17.63
CA PRO A 43 0.51 6.27 16.85
C PRO A 43 0.52 7.80 16.83
N TRP A 44 -0.65 8.42 16.71
CA TRP A 44 -0.77 9.88 16.78
C TRP A 44 -0.26 10.45 18.11
N LYS A 45 -0.68 9.85 19.24
CA LYS A 45 -0.22 10.27 20.56
C LYS A 45 1.29 10.11 20.72
N SER A 46 1.86 8.99 20.23
CA SER A 46 3.31 8.73 20.29
C SER A 46 4.10 9.78 19.50
N VAL A 47 3.66 10.08 18.26
CA VAL A 47 4.30 11.13 17.44
C VAL A 47 4.14 12.52 18.05
N GLN A 48 2.94 12.87 18.55
CA GLN A 48 2.71 14.17 19.19
C GLN A 48 3.59 14.35 20.44
N LYS A 49 3.78 13.28 21.23
CA LYS A 49 4.69 13.28 22.38
C LYS A 49 6.13 13.57 21.94
N ALA A 50 6.62 12.85 20.92
CA ALA A 50 7.98 13.06 20.40
C ALA A 50 8.20 14.49 19.85
N ILE A 51 7.20 15.07 19.18
CA ILE A 51 7.24 16.46 18.73
C ILE A 51 7.35 17.42 19.92
N ASN A 52 6.56 17.23 20.97
CA ASN A 52 6.60 18.07 22.17
C ASN A 52 7.96 17.99 22.87
N GLU A 53 8.55 16.81 22.96
CA GLU A 53 9.88 16.57 23.51
C GLU A 53 10.97 17.25 22.65
N ALA A 54 10.85 17.20 21.31
CA ALA A 54 11.75 17.89 20.39
C ALA A 54 11.70 19.43 20.54
N TYR A 55 10.50 20.00 20.75
CA TYR A 55 10.38 21.42 21.09
C TYR A 55 11.03 21.75 22.42
N ALA A 56 10.79 20.94 23.46
CA ALA A 56 11.39 21.15 24.80
C ALA A 56 12.92 21.05 24.76
N ALA A 57 13.49 20.21 23.92
CA ALA A 57 14.92 20.03 23.72
C ALA A 57 15.57 21.08 22.78
N GLY A 58 14.79 21.98 22.16
CA GLY A 58 15.27 23.00 21.23
C GLY A 58 15.61 22.50 19.83
N PHE A 59 15.16 21.31 19.48
CA PHE A 59 15.27 20.76 18.11
C PHE A 59 14.16 21.25 17.16
N LEU A 60 13.10 21.87 17.69
CA LEU A 60 12.03 22.51 16.94
C LEU A 60 11.75 23.90 17.52
N GLY A 61 11.09 24.76 16.76
CA GLY A 61 10.74 26.13 17.12
C GLY A 61 11.64 27.15 16.46
N LYS A 62 12.05 28.15 17.23
CA LYS A 62 12.85 29.32 16.75
C LYS A 62 14.33 29.08 16.85
N ASN A 63 15.08 29.55 15.84
CA ASN A 63 16.55 29.55 15.84
C ASN A 63 17.13 28.18 16.23
N VAL A 64 16.60 27.11 15.61
CA VAL A 64 16.93 25.72 15.96
C VAL A 64 18.45 25.49 15.93
N LEU A 65 19.02 25.01 17.04
CA LEU A 65 20.47 24.77 17.23
C LEU A 65 21.37 25.98 16.88
N GLY A 66 20.87 27.22 17.00
CA GLY A 66 21.62 28.42 16.66
C GLY A 66 21.80 28.68 15.16
N SER A 67 21.07 27.97 14.29
CA SER A 67 21.18 28.05 12.83
C SER A 67 20.59 29.32 12.22
N GLY A 68 19.82 30.09 12.98
CA GLY A 68 19.00 31.20 12.46
C GLY A 68 17.72 30.74 11.71
N LEU A 69 17.44 29.44 11.67
CA LEU A 69 16.28 28.88 10.99
C LEU A 69 15.21 28.46 12.00
N ASP A 70 13.94 28.60 11.57
CA ASP A 70 12.78 28.22 12.36
C ASP A 70 12.13 26.98 11.71
N PHE A 71 11.81 25.97 12.52
CA PHE A 71 11.16 24.74 12.05
C PHE A 71 10.00 24.35 12.95
N ASP A 72 8.82 24.16 12.37
CA ASP A 72 7.62 23.71 13.07
C ASP A 72 7.10 22.41 12.47
N ILE A 73 6.80 21.43 13.31
CA ILE A 73 6.15 20.16 12.93
C ILE A 73 4.80 20.05 13.65
N TYR A 74 3.76 19.73 12.88
CA TYR A 74 2.41 19.55 13.38
C TYR A 74 1.89 18.16 13.01
N THR A 75 1.07 17.56 13.87
CA THR A 75 0.29 16.40 13.49
C THR A 75 -1.08 16.81 12.96
N HIS A 76 -1.63 16.06 12.01
CA HIS A 76 -3.00 16.17 11.56
C HIS A 76 -3.64 14.78 11.56
N LEU A 77 -4.69 14.61 12.37
CA LEU A 77 -5.44 13.35 12.40
C LEU A 77 -6.54 13.41 11.34
N GLY A 78 -6.48 12.50 10.37
CA GLY A 78 -7.49 12.36 9.33
C GLY A 78 -8.77 11.73 9.85
N ALA A 79 -9.73 11.52 8.96
CA ALA A 79 -11.05 10.95 9.27
C ALA A 79 -11.26 9.52 8.73
N GLY A 80 -10.20 8.78 8.42
CA GLY A 80 -10.25 7.38 8.03
C GLY A 80 -10.49 7.08 6.55
N ALA A 81 -10.53 8.08 5.67
CA ALA A 81 -10.68 7.84 4.24
C ALA A 81 -9.39 7.27 3.63
N TYR A 82 -9.47 6.10 3.01
CA TYR A 82 -8.35 5.44 2.31
C TYR A 82 -7.78 6.31 1.19
N GLU A 83 -8.65 6.99 0.45
CA GLU A 83 -8.27 7.88 -0.66
C GLU A 83 -7.37 9.04 -0.22
N CYS A 84 -7.42 9.47 1.05
CA CYS A 84 -6.51 10.48 1.59
C CYS A 84 -5.05 10.02 1.71
N GLY A 85 -4.73 8.77 1.34
CA GLY A 85 -3.37 8.31 1.06
C GLY A 85 -2.80 8.80 -0.27
N GLU A 86 -3.65 9.24 -1.20
CA GLU A 86 -3.22 9.91 -2.43
C GLU A 86 -2.78 11.35 -2.12
N GLU A 87 -1.63 11.77 -2.64
CA GLU A 87 -0.97 13.03 -2.24
C GLU A 87 -1.86 14.27 -2.36
N SER A 88 -2.63 14.39 -3.43
CA SER A 88 -3.47 15.56 -3.66
C SER A 88 -4.77 15.53 -2.85
N ALA A 89 -5.31 14.33 -2.59
CA ALA A 89 -6.44 14.14 -1.69
C ALA A 89 -6.04 14.43 -0.23
N LEU A 90 -4.85 14.00 0.18
CA LEU A 90 -4.25 14.31 1.48
C LEU A 90 -4.13 15.84 1.66
N MET A 91 -3.58 16.54 0.66
CA MET A 91 -3.46 18.00 0.71
C MET A 91 -4.82 18.70 0.79
N SER A 92 -5.83 18.24 0.04
CA SER A 92 -7.19 18.76 0.12
C SER A 92 -7.78 18.58 1.51
N SER A 93 -7.66 17.37 2.07
CA SER A 93 -8.11 17.05 3.43
C SER A 93 -7.42 17.93 4.48
N LEU A 94 -6.08 18.08 4.40
CA LEU A 94 -5.30 18.93 5.31
C LEU A 94 -5.75 20.40 5.28
N MET A 95 -6.22 20.89 4.13
CA MET A 95 -6.72 22.25 3.96
C MET A 95 -8.18 22.43 4.40
N GLY A 96 -8.85 21.36 4.88
CA GLY A 96 -10.26 21.41 5.26
C GLY A 96 -11.23 21.26 4.09
N GLU A 97 -10.74 20.89 2.92
CA GLU A 97 -11.56 20.55 1.75
C GLU A 97 -11.91 19.06 1.78
N ARG A 98 -12.87 18.65 0.93
CA ARG A 98 -13.15 17.23 0.73
C ARG A 98 -11.90 16.50 0.22
N GLY A 99 -11.52 15.41 0.85
CA GLY A 99 -10.34 14.58 0.50
C GLY A 99 -10.50 13.85 -0.84
N MET A 100 -10.41 14.61 -1.92
CA MET A 100 -10.51 14.13 -3.29
C MET A 100 -9.25 14.47 -4.07
N PRO A 101 -8.77 13.58 -4.97
CA PRO A 101 -7.63 13.86 -5.84
C PRO A 101 -7.85 15.09 -6.71
N ARG A 102 -6.76 15.81 -6.96
CA ARG A 102 -6.72 16.93 -7.89
C ARG A 102 -6.12 16.52 -9.22
N LEU A 103 -6.42 17.29 -10.27
CA LEU A 103 -5.80 17.10 -11.58
C LEU A 103 -4.30 17.30 -11.49
N LYS A 104 -3.54 16.30 -11.95
CA LYS A 104 -2.07 16.36 -11.99
C LYS A 104 -1.64 17.01 -13.30
N PRO A 105 -0.96 18.16 -13.27
CA PRO A 105 -0.44 18.79 -14.48
C PRO A 105 0.64 17.91 -15.13
N PRO A 106 0.73 17.83 -16.46
CA PRO A 106 1.71 16.96 -17.12
C PRO A 106 3.15 17.48 -17.01
N ALA A 107 3.35 18.76 -16.73
CA ALA A 107 4.68 19.40 -16.79
C ALA A 107 5.48 19.27 -15.48
N ALA A 108 4.84 19.15 -14.32
CA ALA A 108 5.51 18.99 -13.03
C ALA A 108 4.56 18.40 -11.98
N PRO A 109 5.08 17.78 -10.92
CA PRO A 109 4.24 17.25 -9.83
C PRO A 109 3.35 18.33 -9.22
N LEU A 110 2.06 18.01 -9.01
CA LEU A 110 1.08 18.95 -8.46
C LEU A 110 1.52 19.59 -7.13
N PRO A 111 2.11 18.86 -6.17
CA PRO A 111 2.56 19.45 -4.91
C PRO A 111 3.58 20.58 -5.12
N MET A 112 4.44 20.49 -6.12
CA MET A 112 5.42 21.55 -6.44
C MET A 112 4.77 22.82 -6.99
N ILE A 113 3.70 22.68 -7.80
CA ILE A 113 3.03 23.81 -8.46
C ILE A 113 1.97 24.42 -7.57
N SER A 114 1.17 23.59 -6.92
CA SER A 114 0.02 23.99 -6.12
C SER A 114 -0.20 23.03 -4.95
N GLY A 115 0.73 23.04 -4.01
CA GLY A 115 0.68 22.23 -2.79
C GLY A 115 -0.29 22.78 -1.73
N VAL A 116 0.04 22.56 -0.46
CA VAL A 116 -0.78 22.99 0.68
C VAL A 116 -0.86 24.51 0.71
N TRP A 117 -2.08 25.05 0.75
CA TRP A 117 -2.39 26.50 0.64
C TRP A 117 -1.69 27.20 -0.54
N LYS A 118 -1.60 26.49 -1.67
CA LYS A 118 -0.94 26.98 -2.91
C LYS A 118 0.57 27.24 -2.73
N ARG A 119 1.20 26.67 -1.71
CA ARG A 119 2.65 26.72 -1.51
C ARG A 119 3.30 25.46 -2.08
N PRO A 120 4.51 25.56 -2.65
CA PRO A 120 5.26 24.37 -3.02
C PRO A 120 5.38 23.44 -1.81
N SER A 121 5.08 22.15 -2.02
CA SER A 121 5.09 21.15 -0.96
C SER A 121 5.81 19.89 -1.44
N VAL A 122 6.35 19.12 -0.52
CA VAL A 122 6.88 17.77 -0.75
C VAL A 122 6.07 16.81 0.11
N VAL A 123 5.63 15.70 -0.47
CA VAL A 123 4.87 14.65 0.22
C VAL A 123 5.69 13.36 0.20
N ASN A 124 5.96 12.82 1.38
CA ASN A 124 6.71 11.57 1.55
C ASN A 124 5.97 10.63 2.51
N ASN A 125 6.17 9.33 2.31
CA ASN A 125 5.69 8.33 3.27
C ASN A 125 6.48 8.38 4.58
N VAL A 126 5.87 7.92 5.67
CA VAL A 126 6.46 7.85 7.01
C VAL A 126 7.76 7.04 7.03
N GLU A 127 7.78 5.85 6.42
CA GLU A 127 8.99 5.01 6.31
C GLU A 127 10.11 5.74 5.57
N THR A 128 9.78 6.41 4.46
CA THR A 128 10.75 7.21 3.70
C THR A 128 11.39 8.30 4.56
N ALA A 129 10.58 9.06 5.30
CA ALA A 129 11.10 10.09 6.19
C ALA A 129 11.97 9.50 7.30
N ALA A 130 11.53 8.43 7.94
CA ALA A 130 12.28 7.78 9.02
C ALA A 130 13.59 7.13 8.57
N THR A 131 13.77 6.84 7.29
CA THR A 131 15.02 6.28 6.74
C THR A 131 16.09 7.35 6.51
N ILE A 132 15.71 8.63 6.37
CA ILE A 132 16.64 9.72 6.04
C ILE A 132 17.79 9.88 7.04
N PRO A 133 17.59 9.83 8.38
CA PRO A 133 18.69 9.92 9.32
C PRO A 133 19.76 8.84 9.10
N ALA A 134 19.37 7.59 8.88
CA ALA A 134 20.32 6.52 8.60
C ALA A 134 21.09 6.74 7.28
N ILE A 135 20.42 7.27 6.25
CA ILE A 135 21.09 7.63 4.98
C ILE A 135 22.13 8.73 5.20
N LEU A 136 21.82 9.73 6.02
CA LEU A 136 22.74 10.82 6.32
C LEU A 136 23.93 10.35 7.15
N GLU A 137 23.71 9.48 8.14
CA GLU A 137 24.77 8.92 8.99
C GLU A 137 25.73 8.02 8.20
N LEU A 138 25.21 7.11 7.37
CA LEU A 138 26.03 6.22 6.54
C LEU A 138 26.66 6.92 5.34
N GLY A 139 26.04 7.98 4.85
CA GLY A 139 26.31 8.60 3.56
C GLY A 139 25.59 7.88 2.41
N GLY A 140 25.06 8.66 1.47
CA GLY A 140 24.23 8.15 0.38
C GLY A 140 24.89 7.06 -0.49
N ALA A 141 26.22 7.15 -0.72
CA ALA A 141 26.95 6.14 -1.49
C ALA A 141 26.94 4.77 -0.77
N LYS A 142 27.25 4.74 0.52
CA LYS A 142 27.23 3.48 1.30
C LYS A 142 25.83 2.93 1.48
N TYR A 143 24.82 3.80 1.68
CA TYR A 143 23.44 3.34 1.74
C TYR A 143 23.00 2.71 0.42
N ALA A 144 23.42 3.25 -0.71
CA ALA A 144 23.14 2.70 -2.03
C ALA A 144 23.82 1.34 -2.32
N GLU A 145 24.81 0.94 -1.52
CA GLU A 145 25.40 -0.42 -1.55
C GLU A 145 24.52 -1.45 -0.86
N ILE A 146 23.60 -1.03 0.02
CA ILE A 146 22.62 -1.92 0.63
C ILE A 146 21.57 -2.26 -0.44
N GLY A 147 21.31 -3.56 -0.60
CA GLY A 147 20.40 -4.06 -1.62
C GLY A 147 21.15 -4.91 -2.65
N VAL A 148 20.60 -6.08 -2.89
CA VAL A 148 21.18 -7.11 -3.77
C VAL A 148 20.42 -7.25 -5.08
N GLY A 149 19.32 -6.53 -5.23
CA GLY A 149 18.45 -6.58 -6.41
C GLY A 149 18.79 -5.55 -7.48
N SER A 150 17.77 -5.05 -8.11
CA SER A 150 17.85 -4.13 -9.25
C SER A 150 18.53 -2.80 -8.89
N PRO A 151 19.21 -2.14 -9.83
CA PRO A 151 19.94 -0.91 -9.54
C PRO A 151 19.12 0.25 -8.97
N ARG A 152 17.81 0.26 -9.20
CA ARG A 152 16.88 1.27 -8.66
C ARG A 152 16.21 0.87 -7.34
N SER A 153 16.38 -0.38 -6.91
CA SER A 153 15.81 -0.91 -5.65
C SER A 153 16.93 -1.09 -4.64
N ARG A 154 17.24 -0.04 -3.89
CA ARG A 154 18.34 -0.03 -2.91
C ARG A 154 17.83 0.20 -1.49
N GLY A 155 18.66 -0.19 -0.51
CA GLY A 155 18.35 -0.08 0.90
C GLY A 155 17.48 -1.22 1.42
N THR A 156 16.81 -0.95 2.52
CA THR A 156 15.87 -1.85 3.17
C THR A 156 14.43 -1.38 2.99
N LYS A 157 13.49 -2.26 3.25
CA LYS A 157 12.08 -1.94 3.32
C LYS A 157 11.39 -2.76 4.41
N LEU A 158 10.41 -2.13 5.08
CA LEU A 158 9.54 -2.81 6.01
C LEU A 158 8.43 -3.56 5.24
N PHE A 159 8.38 -4.88 5.44
CA PHE A 159 7.34 -5.75 4.90
C PHE A 159 6.37 -6.16 6.01
N SER A 160 5.08 -5.89 5.80
CA SER A 160 4.01 -6.41 6.64
C SER A 160 3.55 -7.75 6.08
N VAL A 161 4.06 -8.84 6.62
CA VAL A 161 3.74 -10.20 6.17
C VAL A 161 2.55 -10.73 6.95
N SER A 162 1.54 -11.19 6.24
CA SER A 162 0.28 -11.66 6.80
C SER A 162 -0.31 -12.84 6.00
N GLY A 163 -1.47 -13.33 6.44
CA GLY A 163 -2.13 -14.48 5.83
C GLY A 163 -1.61 -15.80 6.37
N HIS A 164 -1.49 -16.81 5.53
CA HIS A 164 -1.22 -18.18 5.91
C HIS A 164 0.29 -18.48 6.03
N VAL A 165 0.97 -17.77 6.93
CA VAL A 165 2.37 -17.97 7.29
C VAL A 165 2.50 -18.37 8.75
N ASN A 166 3.58 -19.06 9.12
CA ASN A 166 3.82 -19.49 10.50
C ASN A 166 4.12 -18.31 11.44
N LYS A 167 4.77 -17.25 10.95
CA LYS A 167 5.16 -16.10 11.75
C LYS A 167 4.73 -14.79 11.04
N PRO A 168 3.46 -14.39 11.14
CA PRO A 168 3.03 -13.11 10.62
C PRO A 168 3.66 -11.96 11.44
N GLY A 169 4.04 -10.86 10.76
CA GLY A 169 4.71 -9.74 11.43
C GLY A 169 5.20 -8.67 10.47
N ILE A 170 5.97 -7.73 11.01
CA ILE A 170 6.66 -6.72 10.23
C ILE A 170 8.15 -7.01 10.27
N TYR A 171 8.75 -7.08 9.09
CA TYR A 171 10.15 -7.45 8.89
C TYR A 171 10.86 -6.37 8.10
N GLU A 172 12.03 -5.94 8.56
CA GLU A 172 12.93 -5.13 7.76
C GLU A 172 13.78 -6.06 6.90
N ILE A 173 13.65 -5.95 5.59
CA ILE A 173 14.30 -6.84 4.63
C ILE A 173 15.05 -5.98 3.61
N VAL A 174 16.23 -6.44 3.24
CA VAL A 174 17.05 -5.84 2.19
C VAL A 174 16.35 -6.02 0.84
N LEU A 175 16.19 -4.94 0.07
CA LEU A 175 15.57 -5.03 -1.25
C LEU A 175 16.39 -5.91 -2.20
N GLY A 176 15.70 -6.77 -2.91
CA GLY A 176 16.30 -7.76 -3.81
C GLY A 176 16.60 -9.11 -3.15
N THR A 177 16.36 -9.28 -1.84
CA THR A 177 16.34 -10.61 -1.21
C THR A 177 15.38 -11.52 -2.00
N PRO A 178 15.75 -12.76 -2.34
CA PRO A 178 14.86 -13.68 -3.07
C PRO A 178 13.52 -13.89 -2.35
N PHE A 179 12.42 -13.97 -3.09
CA PHE A 179 11.10 -14.13 -2.48
C PHE A 179 11.00 -15.40 -1.64
N SER A 180 11.66 -16.49 -2.04
CA SER A 180 11.75 -17.71 -1.25
C SER A 180 12.32 -17.45 0.15
N GLU A 181 13.40 -16.69 0.26
CA GLU A 181 14.03 -16.31 1.52
C GLU A 181 13.13 -15.36 2.34
N VAL A 182 12.45 -14.42 1.70
CA VAL A 182 11.46 -13.56 2.37
C VAL A 182 10.34 -14.37 3.02
N LEU A 183 9.88 -15.42 2.33
CA LEU A 183 8.88 -16.33 2.86
C LEU A 183 9.43 -17.16 4.03
N ASP A 184 10.68 -17.63 3.94
CA ASP A 184 11.36 -18.39 5.01
C ASP A 184 11.58 -17.55 6.27
N ILE A 185 11.91 -16.26 6.15
CA ILE A 185 11.99 -15.32 7.28
C ILE A 185 10.65 -15.26 8.05
N ALA A 186 9.53 -15.32 7.33
CA ALA A 186 8.19 -15.41 7.93
C ALA A 186 7.79 -16.82 8.39
N GLY A 187 8.75 -17.75 8.43
CA GLY A 187 8.56 -19.14 8.87
C GLY A 187 7.92 -20.06 7.83
N GLY A 188 7.87 -19.65 6.57
CA GLY A 188 7.21 -20.37 5.50
C GLY A 188 5.69 -20.29 5.52
N VAL A 189 5.05 -20.99 4.59
CA VAL A 189 3.61 -21.24 4.62
C VAL A 189 3.28 -22.04 5.88
N ARG A 190 2.10 -21.86 6.46
CA ARG A 190 1.69 -22.58 7.66
C ARG A 190 1.84 -24.10 7.50
N ASP A 191 2.16 -24.76 8.60
CA ASP A 191 2.54 -26.17 8.59
C ASP A 191 1.47 -27.08 8.00
N GLY A 192 1.89 -28.01 7.13
CA GLY A 192 1.02 -28.96 6.44
C GLY A 192 0.29 -28.40 5.23
N HIS A 193 0.54 -27.13 4.86
CA HIS A 193 -0.11 -26.46 3.75
C HIS A 193 0.86 -26.04 2.65
N GLN A 194 0.32 -25.77 1.46
CA GLN A 194 1.07 -25.36 0.29
C GLN A 194 0.68 -23.94 -0.16
N LEU A 195 1.64 -23.21 -0.73
CA LEU A 195 1.38 -21.92 -1.32
C LEU A 195 0.45 -22.03 -2.53
N LYS A 196 -0.70 -21.39 -2.48
CA LYS A 196 -1.63 -21.27 -3.62
C LYS A 196 -1.37 -20.01 -4.43
N THR A 197 -1.24 -18.89 -3.75
CA THR A 197 -1.02 -17.56 -4.35
C THR A 197 -0.58 -16.58 -3.27
N TYR A 198 -0.16 -15.40 -3.69
CA TYR A 198 0.16 -14.31 -2.77
C TYR A 198 -0.11 -12.96 -3.42
N ILE A 199 -0.25 -11.91 -2.60
CA ILE A 199 -0.28 -10.52 -3.04
C ILE A 199 0.99 -9.85 -2.52
N PRO A 200 1.91 -9.38 -3.38
CA PRO A 200 3.26 -8.99 -2.96
C PRO A 200 3.34 -7.66 -2.22
N GLY A 201 2.41 -6.74 -2.44
CA GLY A 201 2.61 -5.36 -2.00
C GLY A 201 1.38 -4.62 -1.52
N GLY A 202 0.35 -5.32 -1.08
CA GLY A 202 -0.94 -4.76 -0.70
C GLY A 202 -2.03 -5.06 -1.73
N SER A 203 -3.27 -4.93 -1.31
CA SER A 203 -4.45 -5.38 -2.07
C SER A 203 -4.53 -4.87 -3.51
N SER A 204 -3.96 -3.71 -3.81
CA SER A 204 -3.95 -3.09 -5.14
C SER A 204 -2.97 -3.72 -6.13
N MET A 205 -2.05 -4.58 -5.68
CA MET A 205 -1.01 -5.13 -6.56
C MET A 205 -1.46 -6.35 -7.37
N GLY A 206 -2.52 -7.03 -6.93
CA GLY A 206 -3.04 -8.23 -7.57
C GLY A 206 -2.38 -9.53 -7.10
N PHE A 207 -2.97 -10.65 -7.49
CA PHE A 207 -2.52 -11.99 -7.15
C PHE A 207 -1.37 -12.44 -8.06
N ALA A 208 -0.34 -13.02 -7.45
CA ALA A 208 0.81 -13.61 -8.11
C ALA A 208 0.69 -15.13 -8.18
N PRO A 209 1.23 -15.79 -9.23
CA PRO A 209 1.28 -17.24 -9.30
C PRO A 209 2.21 -17.79 -8.19
N PRO A 210 2.02 -19.05 -7.74
CA PRO A 210 2.83 -19.64 -6.67
C PRO A 210 4.28 -19.94 -7.08
N THR A 211 4.60 -19.83 -8.36
CA THR A 211 5.93 -20.06 -8.95
C THR A 211 6.21 -19.07 -10.07
N PRO A 212 7.46 -18.65 -10.32
CA PRO A 212 8.67 -19.00 -9.57
C PRO A 212 8.71 -18.30 -8.20
N LEU A 213 9.53 -18.82 -7.25
CA LEU A 213 9.78 -18.19 -5.95
C LEU A 213 11.19 -17.58 -5.86
N ASP A 214 12.10 -18.01 -6.71
CA ASP A 214 13.48 -17.57 -6.71
C ASP A 214 13.67 -16.39 -7.68
N TYR A 215 13.28 -15.22 -7.24
CA TYR A 215 13.46 -13.95 -7.97
C TYR A 215 13.67 -12.80 -6.97
N PRO A 216 14.37 -11.71 -7.37
CA PRO A 216 14.57 -10.55 -6.50
C PRO A 216 13.25 -9.93 -6.05
N PHE A 217 13.00 -9.89 -4.74
CA PHE A 217 11.79 -9.30 -4.18
C PHE A 217 11.97 -7.79 -4.04
N ASP A 218 11.82 -7.08 -5.15
CA ASP A 218 12.01 -5.64 -5.27
C ASP A 218 11.04 -5.01 -6.29
N TYR A 219 11.19 -3.70 -6.54
CA TYR A 219 10.28 -2.95 -7.41
C TYR A 219 10.32 -3.38 -8.88
N GLU A 220 11.44 -3.90 -9.36
CA GLU A 220 11.62 -4.39 -10.73
C GLU A 220 11.36 -5.89 -10.84
N GLY A 221 11.87 -6.68 -9.90
CA GLY A 221 11.79 -8.13 -9.92
C GLY A 221 10.37 -8.67 -9.83
N ILE A 222 9.53 -8.08 -8.96
CA ILE A 222 8.14 -8.53 -8.79
C ILE A 222 7.33 -8.41 -10.09
N PRO A 223 7.22 -7.25 -10.75
CA PRO A 223 6.43 -7.14 -11.99
C PRO A 223 6.94 -8.06 -13.10
N GLN A 224 8.25 -8.22 -13.21
CA GLN A 224 8.87 -9.05 -14.25
C GLN A 224 8.54 -10.54 -14.09
N ASN A 225 8.41 -11.03 -12.86
CA ASN A 225 8.21 -12.45 -12.56
C ASN A 225 6.77 -12.84 -12.25
N THR A 226 5.92 -11.90 -11.82
CA THR A 226 4.58 -12.22 -11.31
C THR A 226 3.44 -11.67 -12.17
N GLN A 227 3.73 -10.74 -13.06
CA GLN A 227 2.71 -9.99 -13.82
C GLN A 227 1.69 -9.26 -12.91
N THR A 228 2.12 -8.87 -11.71
CA THR A 228 1.40 -7.96 -10.81
C THR A 228 1.91 -6.54 -10.98
N LEU A 229 1.28 -5.56 -10.32
CA LEU A 229 1.75 -4.16 -10.37
C LEU A 229 3.09 -3.95 -9.67
N GLY A 230 3.45 -4.78 -8.69
CA GLY A 230 4.75 -4.73 -8.03
C GLY A 230 4.70 -4.73 -6.50
N LEU A 231 5.76 -4.15 -5.90
CA LEU A 231 6.01 -4.16 -4.47
C LEU A 231 5.02 -3.31 -3.64
N GLY A 232 4.45 -2.28 -4.24
CA GLY A 232 3.48 -1.42 -3.57
C GLY A 232 3.94 -0.90 -2.21
N SER A 233 3.10 -1.09 -1.19
CA SER A 233 3.37 -0.68 0.19
C SER A 233 4.15 -1.70 1.02
N GLY A 234 4.54 -2.86 0.45
CA GLY A 234 5.16 -3.95 1.19
C GLY A 234 4.19 -4.76 2.07
N GLY A 235 2.90 -4.70 1.77
CA GLY A 235 1.88 -5.52 2.43
C GLY A 235 1.79 -6.90 1.78
N LEU A 236 2.68 -7.82 2.15
CA LEU A 236 2.72 -9.17 1.63
C LEU A 236 1.63 -10.03 2.28
N MET A 237 0.76 -10.60 1.47
CA MET A 237 -0.31 -11.50 1.93
C MET A 237 -0.14 -12.87 1.28
N ILE A 238 -0.01 -13.90 2.10
CA ILE A 238 0.21 -15.29 1.67
C ILE A 238 -1.10 -16.08 1.80
N PHE A 239 -1.44 -16.82 0.76
CA PHE A 239 -2.64 -17.64 0.69
C PHE A 239 -2.28 -19.09 0.35
N ASP A 240 -2.73 -20.01 1.17
CA ASP A 240 -2.57 -21.44 0.92
C ASP A 240 -3.74 -22.04 0.11
N GLU A 241 -3.71 -23.35 -0.16
CA GLU A 241 -4.68 -24.05 -0.98
C GLU A 241 -6.11 -24.03 -0.42
N THR A 242 -6.29 -23.76 0.88
CA THR A 242 -7.63 -23.67 1.48
C THR A 242 -8.33 -22.34 1.18
N THR A 243 -7.61 -21.37 0.62
CA THR A 243 -8.14 -20.04 0.34
C THR A 243 -9.16 -20.06 -0.80
N ASP A 244 -10.29 -19.45 -0.56
CA ASP A 244 -11.30 -19.13 -1.58
C ASP A 244 -10.96 -17.77 -2.20
N VAL A 245 -10.31 -17.80 -3.38
CA VAL A 245 -9.84 -16.57 -4.05
C VAL A 245 -10.99 -15.71 -4.53
N PHE A 246 -12.13 -16.32 -4.92
CA PHE A 246 -13.32 -15.56 -5.29
C PHE A 246 -13.82 -14.69 -4.12
N LYS A 247 -13.93 -15.27 -2.91
CA LYS A 247 -14.34 -14.52 -1.71
C LYS A 247 -13.36 -13.42 -1.33
N VAL A 248 -12.06 -13.70 -1.40
CA VAL A 248 -11.04 -12.68 -1.15
C VAL A 248 -11.21 -11.53 -2.13
N THR A 249 -11.35 -11.83 -3.42
CA THR A 249 -11.50 -10.81 -4.45
C THR A 249 -12.80 -10.02 -4.29
N HIS A 250 -13.92 -10.69 -3.96
CA HIS A 250 -15.19 -10.03 -3.65
C HIS A 250 -15.03 -9.01 -2.52
N ARG A 251 -14.37 -9.41 -1.43
CA ARG A 251 -14.09 -8.50 -0.31
C ARG A 251 -13.25 -7.29 -0.71
N LEU A 252 -12.27 -7.48 -1.61
CA LEU A 252 -11.47 -6.37 -2.12
C LEU A 252 -12.29 -5.43 -3.03
N VAL A 253 -13.17 -5.97 -3.86
CA VAL A 253 -14.09 -5.18 -4.70
C VAL A 253 -14.99 -4.31 -3.83
N ASP A 254 -15.60 -4.88 -2.79
CA ASP A 254 -16.46 -4.13 -1.85
C ASP A 254 -15.68 -3.04 -1.12
N PHE A 255 -14.44 -3.34 -0.71
CA PHE A 255 -13.56 -2.35 -0.09
C PHE A 255 -13.30 -1.17 -1.03
N TYR A 256 -12.87 -1.41 -2.26
CA TYR A 256 -12.58 -0.34 -3.21
C TYR A 256 -13.83 0.42 -3.66
N HIS A 257 -14.98 -0.26 -3.78
CA HIS A 257 -16.25 0.40 -4.03
C HIS A 257 -16.59 1.37 -2.89
N HIS A 258 -16.46 0.93 -1.63
CA HIS A 258 -16.71 1.78 -0.45
C HIS A 258 -15.75 2.97 -0.36
N GLU A 259 -14.47 2.77 -0.67
CA GLU A 259 -13.42 3.79 -0.54
C GLU A 259 -13.30 4.72 -1.77
N SER A 260 -14.05 4.47 -2.83
CA SER A 260 -14.10 5.37 -3.98
C SER A 260 -14.61 6.74 -3.57
N CYS A 261 -13.83 7.80 -3.86
CA CYS A 261 -14.25 9.17 -3.56
C CYS A 261 -15.43 9.65 -4.42
N GLY A 262 -15.82 8.89 -5.46
CA GLY A 262 -16.92 9.19 -6.36
C GLY A 262 -16.64 10.26 -7.41
N LYS A 263 -15.40 10.76 -7.54
CA LYS A 263 -15.08 11.87 -8.44
C LYS A 263 -15.20 11.52 -9.92
N CYS A 264 -14.69 10.38 -10.34
CA CYS A 264 -14.66 10.00 -11.76
C CYS A 264 -15.58 8.83 -12.07
N THR A 265 -16.31 8.94 -13.18
CA THR A 265 -17.31 7.96 -13.60
C THR A 265 -16.78 6.53 -13.72
N PRO A 266 -15.62 6.26 -14.36
CA PRO A 266 -15.13 4.88 -14.50
C PRO A 266 -14.95 4.16 -13.16
N CYS A 267 -14.36 4.83 -12.18
CA CYS A 267 -14.16 4.29 -10.84
C CYS A 267 -15.50 4.19 -10.07
N ARG A 268 -16.28 5.26 -9.99
CA ARG A 268 -17.52 5.30 -9.22
C ARG A 268 -18.54 4.26 -9.69
N GLU A 269 -18.86 4.28 -10.99
CA GLU A 269 -19.86 3.38 -11.54
C GLU A 269 -19.31 1.98 -11.79
N GLY A 270 -18.07 1.87 -12.26
CA GLY A 270 -17.47 0.57 -12.56
C GLY A 270 -17.29 -0.29 -11.32
N LEU A 271 -16.87 0.28 -10.19
CA LEU A 271 -16.73 -0.47 -8.92
C LEU A 271 -18.09 -0.85 -8.33
N ASP A 272 -19.11 -0.02 -8.46
CA ASP A 272 -20.49 -0.34 -8.09
C ASP A 272 -21.02 -1.53 -8.91
N TRP A 273 -20.79 -1.53 -10.22
CA TRP A 273 -21.19 -2.64 -11.08
C TRP A 273 -20.44 -3.93 -10.76
N LEU A 274 -19.14 -3.85 -10.52
CA LEU A 274 -18.35 -5.01 -10.08
C LEU A 274 -18.89 -5.57 -8.76
N SER A 275 -19.12 -4.75 -7.74
CA SER A 275 -19.67 -5.20 -6.45
C SER A 275 -21.03 -5.91 -6.64
N LYS A 276 -21.93 -5.36 -7.46
CA LYS A 276 -23.22 -5.98 -7.76
C LYS A 276 -23.09 -7.32 -8.49
N ILE A 277 -22.15 -7.46 -9.42
CA ILE A 277 -21.91 -8.71 -10.13
C ILE A 277 -21.33 -9.77 -9.18
N TYR A 278 -20.34 -9.41 -8.36
CA TYR A 278 -19.78 -10.32 -7.36
C TYR A 278 -20.85 -10.78 -6.35
N ALA A 279 -21.67 -9.87 -5.85
CA ALA A 279 -22.80 -10.22 -4.97
C ALA A 279 -23.80 -11.16 -5.64
N ARG A 280 -24.11 -10.96 -6.93
CA ARG A 280 -24.98 -11.85 -7.72
C ARG A 280 -24.38 -13.25 -7.85
N ILE A 281 -23.11 -13.37 -8.18
CA ILE A 281 -22.42 -14.66 -8.29
C ILE A 281 -22.39 -15.34 -6.91
N ALA A 282 -22.04 -14.63 -5.85
CA ALA A 282 -21.99 -15.15 -4.49
C ALA A 282 -23.34 -15.66 -3.98
N SER A 283 -24.45 -15.09 -4.44
CA SER A 283 -25.82 -15.50 -4.07
C SER A 283 -26.39 -16.62 -4.95
N GLY A 284 -25.60 -17.19 -5.88
CA GLY A 284 -26.04 -18.26 -6.79
C GLY A 284 -26.80 -17.78 -8.04
N GLY A 285 -26.89 -16.47 -8.27
CA GLY A 285 -27.52 -15.88 -9.47
C GLY A 285 -26.53 -15.56 -10.59
N GLY A 286 -25.29 -16.05 -10.50
CA GLY A 286 -24.23 -15.81 -11.47
C GLY A 286 -24.46 -16.54 -12.80
N ARG A 287 -23.93 -15.97 -13.87
CA ARG A 287 -23.98 -16.50 -15.22
C ARG A 287 -22.58 -16.53 -15.81
N GLU A 288 -22.28 -17.44 -16.74
CA GLU A 288 -20.94 -17.52 -17.35
C GLU A 288 -20.52 -16.21 -18.04
N GLN A 289 -21.47 -15.52 -18.65
CA GLN A 289 -21.23 -14.20 -19.26
C GLN A 289 -20.82 -13.12 -18.26
N ASP A 290 -21.07 -13.32 -16.97
CA ASP A 290 -20.64 -12.36 -15.94
C ASP A 290 -19.13 -12.30 -15.81
N ILE A 291 -18.40 -13.37 -16.17
CA ILE A 291 -16.93 -13.40 -16.19
C ILE A 291 -16.39 -12.43 -17.24
N ASP A 292 -16.91 -12.48 -18.44
CA ASP A 292 -16.50 -11.59 -19.52
C ASP A 292 -16.92 -10.14 -19.23
N LEU A 293 -18.12 -9.95 -18.65
CA LEU A 293 -18.60 -8.64 -18.22
C LEU A 293 -17.71 -8.02 -17.13
N ILE A 294 -17.23 -8.80 -16.15
CA ILE A 294 -16.28 -8.32 -15.14
C ILE A 294 -14.99 -7.83 -15.82
N TRP A 295 -14.49 -8.59 -16.80
CA TRP A 295 -13.30 -8.22 -17.54
C TRP A 295 -13.50 -6.93 -18.33
N ASP A 296 -14.60 -6.77 -19.04
CA ASP A 296 -14.94 -5.58 -19.83
C ASP A 296 -15.07 -4.32 -18.96
N ILE A 297 -15.68 -4.46 -17.77
CA ILE A 297 -15.75 -3.36 -16.79
C ILE A 297 -14.35 -2.97 -16.33
N CYS A 298 -13.50 -3.93 -15.97
CA CYS A 298 -12.12 -3.66 -15.57
C CYS A 298 -11.35 -2.93 -16.69
N ASP A 299 -11.49 -3.35 -17.94
CA ASP A 299 -10.84 -2.69 -19.08
C ASP A 299 -11.40 -1.27 -19.33
N SER A 300 -12.67 -1.07 -19.02
CA SER A 300 -13.30 0.25 -19.07
C SER A 300 -12.83 1.20 -17.95
N ILE A 301 -12.32 0.69 -16.84
CA ILE A 301 -11.71 1.48 -15.76
C ILE A 301 -10.23 1.76 -16.04
N ARG A 302 -9.53 0.80 -16.65
CA ARG A 302 -8.09 0.84 -16.88
C ARG A 302 -7.67 2.09 -17.65
N GLY A 303 -6.72 2.86 -17.07
CA GLY A 303 -6.17 4.07 -17.68
C GLY A 303 -7.15 5.23 -17.83
N LYS A 304 -8.39 5.10 -17.31
CA LYS A 304 -9.44 6.12 -17.47
C LYS A 304 -9.88 6.74 -16.14
N SER A 305 -9.31 6.28 -15.03
CA SER A 305 -9.58 6.83 -13.71
C SER A 305 -8.70 8.06 -13.43
N PHE A 306 -9.19 8.94 -12.58
CA PHE A 306 -8.53 10.20 -12.24
C PHE A 306 -7.27 10.01 -11.37
N CYS A 307 -7.26 8.99 -10.54
CA CYS A 307 -6.15 8.60 -9.67
C CYS A 307 -5.90 7.09 -9.75
N ALA A 308 -4.89 6.62 -9.03
CA ALA A 308 -4.48 5.23 -9.03
C ALA A 308 -5.46 4.27 -8.32
N LEU A 309 -6.49 4.77 -7.61
CA LEU A 309 -7.46 3.88 -6.93
C LEU A 309 -8.19 2.97 -7.92
N GLY A 310 -8.64 3.51 -9.06
CA GLY A 310 -9.31 2.70 -10.08
C GLY A 310 -8.43 1.57 -10.61
N GLU A 311 -7.16 1.88 -10.93
CA GLU A 311 -6.19 0.85 -11.33
C GLU A 311 -5.95 -0.17 -10.21
N GLY A 312 -5.71 0.30 -9.00
CA GLY A 312 -5.48 -0.57 -7.83
C GLY A 312 -6.67 -1.49 -7.53
N ALA A 313 -7.89 -1.05 -7.82
CA ALA A 313 -9.10 -1.84 -7.58
C ALA A 313 -9.28 -2.98 -8.58
N ILE A 314 -8.91 -2.78 -9.84
CA ILE A 314 -9.13 -3.79 -10.90
C ILE A 314 -8.04 -4.85 -10.98
N TRP A 315 -6.82 -4.57 -10.53
CA TRP A 315 -5.73 -5.55 -10.63
C TRP A 315 -5.98 -6.85 -9.87
N PRO A 316 -6.46 -6.85 -8.60
CA PRO A 316 -6.83 -8.09 -7.93
C PRO A 316 -7.95 -8.84 -8.65
N VAL A 317 -8.91 -8.14 -9.26
CA VAL A 317 -9.99 -8.74 -10.07
C VAL A 317 -9.42 -9.43 -11.31
N MET A 318 -8.63 -8.71 -12.10
CA MET A 318 -8.08 -9.24 -13.35
C MET A 318 -7.11 -10.39 -13.14
N THR A 319 -6.26 -10.29 -12.12
CA THR A 319 -5.30 -11.36 -11.81
C THR A 319 -5.99 -12.59 -11.22
N SER A 320 -7.01 -12.42 -10.37
CA SER A 320 -7.79 -13.55 -9.87
C SER A 320 -8.56 -14.27 -10.98
N LEU A 321 -9.17 -13.53 -11.89
CA LEU A 321 -9.83 -14.15 -13.08
C LEU A 321 -8.84 -14.90 -13.95
N ARG A 322 -7.64 -14.36 -14.17
CA ARG A 322 -6.61 -15.01 -14.98
C ARG A 322 -6.12 -16.31 -14.36
N LEU A 323 -5.86 -16.32 -13.05
CA LEU A 323 -5.26 -17.45 -12.35
C LEU A 323 -6.29 -18.46 -11.82
N PHE A 324 -7.47 -18.00 -11.45
CA PHE A 324 -8.48 -18.78 -10.72
C PHE A 324 -9.88 -18.72 -11.34
N ARG A 325 -9.98 -18.59 -12.67
CA ARG A 325 -11.27 -18.58 -13.39
C ARG A 325 -12.17 -19.76 -13.01
N HIS A 326 -11.58 -20.92 -12.75
CA HIS A 326 -12.29 -22.12 -12.35
C HIS A 326 -13.06 -21.96 -11.01
N GLU A 327 -12.58 -21.17 -10.08
CA GLU A 327 -13.30 -20.89 -8.83
C GLU A 327 -14.55 -20.03 -9.07
N TYR A 328 -14.51 -19.08 -10.01
CA TYR A 328 -15.67 -18.30 -10.43
C TYR A 328 -16.73 -19.18 -11.08
N LEU A 329 -16.32 -20.07 -11.99
CA LEU A 329 -17.21 -21.04 -12.61
C LEU A 329 -17.82 -21.99 -11.58
N SER A 330 -17.07 -22.38 -10.56
CA SER A 330 -17.59 -23.20 -9.46
C SER A 330 -18.74 -22.50 -8.71
N TYR A 331 -18.60 -21.22 -8.41
CA TYR A 331 -19.71 -20.44 -7.84
C TYR A 331 -20.91 -20.35 -8.75
N ILE A 332 -20.69 -20.14 -10.05
CA ILE A 332 -21.80 -20.05 -11.05
C ILE A 332 -22.54 -21.37 -11.17
N HIS A 333 -21.84 -22.49 -11.22
CA HIS A 333 -22.46 -23.80 -11.44
C HIS A 333 -22.94 -24.49 -10.15
N HIS A 334 -22.28 -24.26 -9.02
CA HIS A 334 -22.51 -25.01 -7.78
C HIS A 334 -22.92 -24.13 -6.59
N GLY A 335 -22.94 -22.79 -6.75
CA GLY A 335 -23.23 -21.83 -5.66
C GLY A 335 -22.14 -21.76 -4.59
N ARG A 336 -21.00 -22.43 -4.79
CA ARG A 336 -19.87 -22.50 -3.84
C ARG A 336 -18.56 -22.80 -4.56
N ASN A 337 -17.43 -22.54 -3.90
CA ASN A 337 -16.13 -22.96 -4.38
C ASN A 337 -15.85 -24.41 -4.01
N THR A 338 -15.83 -25.31 -5.00
CA THR A 338 -15.54 -26.73 -4.79
C THR A 338 -14.05 -27.05 -4.79
N TYR A 339 -13.20 -26.10 -5.16
CA TYR A 339 -11.75 -26.28 -5.24
C TYR A 339 -11.05 -25.99 -3.88
N SER A 340 -11.56 -25.06 -3.11
CA SER A 340 -11.04 -24.79 -1.77
C SER A 340 -11.47 -25.86 -0.74
N GLU A 341 -12.57 -26.56 -0.99
CA GLU A 341 -13.05 -27.67 -0.17
C GLU A 341 -12.32 -28.99 -0.49
N ALA A 342 -11.86 -29.19 -1.72
CA ALA A 342 -11.15 -30.41 -2.15
C ALA A 342 -9.77 -30.56 -1.47
N GLY A 343 -9.13 -29.46 -1.07
CA GLY A 343 -7.90 -29.48 -0.27
C GLY A 343 -8.07 -30.09 1.12
N HIS A 344 -9.30 -30.14 1.64
CA HIS A 344 -9.61 -30.80 2.91
C HIS A 344 -9.90 -32.29 2.81
N LEU A 345 -10.04 -32.84 1.60
CA LEU A 345 -10.39 -34.25 1.35
C LEU A 345 -9.22 -35.09 0.85
N GLY A 346 -8.04 -34.50 0.69
CA GLY A 346 -6.85 -35.15 0.14
C GLY A 346 -5.66 -35.25 1.10
N ALA A 347 -5.89 -35.20 2.41
CA ALA A 347 -4.86 -35.44 3.43
C ALA A 347 -5.13 -36.77 4.14
#